data_581be4e36d9740e73e9c35f78ac4a345
#
_entry.id   581be4e36d9740e73e9c35f78ac4a345
#
_cell.length_a   1.000
_cell.length_b   1.000
_cell.length_c   1.000
_cell.angle_alpha   90.00
_cell.angle_beta   90.00
_cell.angle_gamma   90.00
#
_symmetry.space_group_name_H-M   'P 1'
#
loop_
_entity.id
_entity.type
_entity.pdbx_description
1 polymer ?
#
loop_
_entity_poly.entity_id
_entity_poly.type
_entity_poly.pdbx_seq_one_letter_code
_entity_poly.pdbx_strand_id
1 'polypeptide(L)'
;SLSASGTSGGYSRKNFITLNSGSFNEYILRNTAHEISHFWWNKAPVESWHDWLNESFAEFSALQYLRHARGEEAYAERVEMYREKTRRIRPIWGIDRADREAHTALYEKGSVLLADLLVRVGEEPFFDFLAAVIRARIADTPAFLDLAETRLGLENRNWIEQRLKQ
;
A
#
# COMPACT_ATOMS: atom_id res chain seq x y z
N SER A 1 12.83 9.34 32.57
CA SER A 1 12.19 10.48 31.88
C SER A 1 12.10 10.18 30.38
N LEU A 2 10.92 9.82 29.93
CA LEU A 2 10.61 9.64 28.50
C LEU A 2 10.26 11.02 27.93
N SER A 3 11.12 11.56 27.08
CA SER A 3 10.81 12.76 26.33
C SER A 3 9.90 12.38 25.15
N ALA A 4 8.65 12.84 25.18
CA ALA A 4 7.75 12.76 24.05
C ALA A 4 8.13 13.78 22.98
N SER A 5 8.90 13.39 21.99
CA SER A 5 9.00 14.13 20.72
C SER A 5 7.92 13.59 19.79
N GLY A 6 6.97 14.46 19.42
CA GLY A 6 5.79 14.09 18.63
C GLY A 6 6.15 13.81 17.17
N THR A 7 6.51 12.59 16.86
CA THR A 7 6.45 12.03 15.51
C THR A 7 5.44 10.89 15.51
N SER A 8 4.35 11.09 14.79
CA SER A 8 3.36 10.03 14.53
C SER A 8 3.98 9.05 13.55
N GLY A 9 4.05 7.76 13.90
CA GLY A 9 4.56 6.70 13.05
C GLY A 9 4.63 5.37 13.77
N GLY A 10 4.65 4.29 13.00
CA GLY A 10 4.94 2.95 13.47
C GLY A 10 6.25 2.46 12.87
N TYR A 11 6.79 1.36 13.38
CA TYR A 11 7.96 0.70 12.87
C TYR A 11 7.90 -0.81 13.11
N SER A 12 8.08 -1.59 12.09
CA SER A 12 8.05 -3.06 12.16
C SER A 12 9.43 -3.66 11.85
N ARG A 13 9.90 -4.59 12.68
CA ARG A 13 11.06 -5.42 12.40
C ARG A 13 10.88 -6.83 12.94
N LYS A 14 11.00 -7.84 12.07
CA LYS A 14 10.92 -9.27 12.44
C LYS A 14 9.74 -9.57 13.37
N ASN A 15 9.96 -9.67 14.68
CA ASN A 15 8.97 -10.03 15.69
C ASN A 15 8.56 -8.83 16.58
N PHE A 16 8.79 -7.61 16.11
CA PHE A 16 8.67 -6.43 16.94
C PHE A 16 8.01 -5.30 16.16
N ILE A 17 6.94 -4.75 16.73
CA ILE A 17 6.21 -3.59 16.21
C ILE A 17 6.23 -2.52 17.27
N THR A 18 6.69 -1.32 16.93
CA THR A 18 6.59 -0.14 17.78
C THR A 18 5.50 0.78 17.26
N LEU A 19 4.58 1.14 18.12
CA LEU A 19 3.55 2.11 17.85
C LEU A 19 3.74 3.30 18.77
N ASN A 20 3.75 4.51 18.21
CA ASN A 20 3.72 5.73 18.99
C ASN A 20 2.28 6.00 19.40
N SER A 21 1.88 5.59 20.61
CA SER A 21 0.49 5.63 21.05
C SER A 21 0.23 6.73 22.08
N GLY A 22 -0.68 7.66 21.71
CA GLY A 22 -1.55 8.32 22.67
C GLY A 22 -2.75 7.44 23.02
N SER A 23 -3.97 7.97 23.01
CA SER A 23 -5.20 7.18 23.20
C SER A 23 -5.44 6.20 22.04
N PHE A 24 -6.01 5.03 22.34
CA PHE A 24 -6.39 4.02 21.35
C PHE A 24 -7.52 4.57 20.46
N ASN A 25 -7.21 4.85 19.21
CA ASN A 25 -8.13 5.43 18.23
C ASN A 25 -7.98 4.76 16.84
N GLU A 26 -8.82 5.15 15.88
CA GLU A 26 -8.82 4.60 14.52
C GLU A 26 -7.45 4.72 13.84
N TYR A 27 -6.74 5.81 14.05
CA TYR A 27 -5.40 6.03 13.49
C TYR A 27 -4.43 4.94 13.98
N ILE A 28 -4.44 4.63 15.28
CA ILE A 28 -3.58 3.59 15.85
C ILE A 28 -3.96 2.21 15.33
N LEU A 29 -5.25 1.90 15.22
CA LEU A 29 -5.72 0.63 14.67
C LEU A 29 -5.25 0.45 13.22
N ARG A 30 -5.42 1.46 12.39
CA ARG A 30 -5.00 1.44 10.99
C ARG A 30 -3.48 1.32 10.86
N ASN A 31 -2.71 2.12 11.62
CA ASN A 31 -1.25 2.01 11.67
C ASN A 31 -0.78 0.63 12.12
N THR A 32 -1.44 0.06 13.12
CA THR A 32 -1.12 -1.31 13.57
C THR A 32 -1.34 -2.32 12.45
N ALA A 33 -2.45 -2.23 11.73
CA ALA A 33 -2.74 -3.11 10.61
C ALA A 33 -1.73 -2.95 9.47
N HIS A 34 -1.29 -1.71 9.19
CA HIS A 34 -0.23 -1.41 8.24
C HIS A 34 1.09 -2.10 8.64
N GLU A 35 1.57 -1.89 9.85
CA GLU A 35 2.82 -2.46 10.34
C GLU A 35 2.79 -4.00 10.41
N ILE A 36 1.65 -4.60 10.80
CA ILE A 36 1.46 -6.05 10.77
C ILE A 36 1.56 -6.57 9.33
N SER A 37 1.04 -5.83 8.36
CA SER A 37 1.03 -6.24 6.95
C SER A 37 2.43 -6.40 6.36
N HIS A 38 3.44 -5.73 6.92
CA HIS A 38 4.82 -5.91 6.52
C HIS A 38 5.38 -7.32 6.78
N PHE A 39 4.69 -8.17 7.53
CA PHE A 39 5.05 -9.61 7.57
C PHE A 39 4.93 -10.28 6.19
N TRP A 40 4.07 -9.79 5.33
CA TRP A 40 3.86 -10.26 3.95
C TRP A 40 4.51 -9.35 2.92
N TRP A 41 4.41 -8.02 3.11
CA TRP A 41 4.85 -6.96 2.18
C TRP A 41 6.19 -6.38 2.63
N ASN A 42 7.31 -7.03 2.29
CA ASN A 42 8.65 -6.65 2.74
C ASN A 42 9.77 -7.15 1.84
N LYS A 43 9.49 -7.38 0.56
CA LYS A 43 10.47 -7.97 -0.37
C LYS A 43 11.16 -6.94 -1.24
N ALA A 44 10.52 -5.81 -1.52
CA ALA A 44 11.09 -4.76 -2.34
C ALA A 44 12.21 -3.99 -1.59
N PRO A 45 13.22 -3.49 -2.33
CA PRO A 45 14.29 -2.66 -1.74
C PRO A 45 13.71 -1.32 -1.25
N VAL A 46 13.89 -1.05 0.03
CA VAL A 46 13.30 0.13 0.71
C VAL A 46 13.89 1.47 0.27
N GLU A 47 15.08 1.46 -0.33
CA GLU A 47 15.76 2.63 -0.87
C GLU A 47 15.34 3.00 -2.29
N SER A 48 14.55 2.16 -2.94
CA SER A 48 14.10 2.37 -4.32
C SER A 48 12.62 2.69 -4.42
N TRP A 49 12.18 3.18 -5.58
CA TRP A 49 10.76 3.38 -5.85
C TRP A 49 9.95 2.06 -5.88
N HIS A 50 10.61 0.90 -6.02
CA HIS A 50 9.96 -0.40 -5.92
C HIS A 50 9.36 -0.65 -4.53
N ASP A 51 9.76 0.13 -3.52
CA ASP A 51 9.20 0.11 -2.16
C ASP A 51 7.67 0.37 -2.11
N TRP A 52 7.07 0.88 -3.21
CA TRP A 52 5.60 0.92 -3.32
C TRP A 52 4.96 -0.48 -3.16
N LEU A 53 5.69 -1.55 -3.53
CA LEU A 53 5.25 -2.94 -3.31
C LEU A 53 5.21 -3.35 -1.83
N ASN A 54 5.97 -2.68 -0.99
CA ASN A 54 5.87 -2.85 0.46
C ASN A 54 4.79 -1.92 1.02
N GLU A 55 4.93 -0.62 0.78
CA GLU A 55 4.18 0.42 1.48
C GLU A 55 2.74 0.57 0.99
N SER A 56 2.52 0.56 -0.33
CA SER A 56 1.15 0.61 -0.87
C SER A 56 0.33 -0.63 -0.50
N PHE A 57 0.97 -1.79 -0.50
CA PHE A 57 0.29 -3.05 -0.14
C PHE A 57 0.01 -3.13 1.36
N ALA A 58 0.91 -2.63 2.21
CA ALA A 58 0.66 -2.52 3.64
C ALA A 58 -0.46 -1.51 3.93
N GLU A 59 -0.44 -0.36 3.28
CA GLU A 59 -1.50 0.65 3.42
C GLU A 59 -2.85 0.14 2.89
N PHE A 60 -2.86 -0.55 1.74
CA PHE A 60 -4.08 -1.19 1.23
C PHE A 60 -4.61 -2.26 2.20
N SER A 61 -3.74 -3.05 2.81
CA SER A 61 -4.14 -4.03 3.83
C SER A 61 -4.77 -3.35 5.05
N ALA A 62 -4.24 -2.19 5.45
CA ALA A 62 -4.83 -1.38 6.51
C ALA A 62 -6.21 -0.80 6.12
N LEU A 63 -6.40 -0.44 4.84
CA LEU A 63 -7.70 -0.04 4.30
C LEU A 63 -8.71 -1.21 4.31
N GLN A 64 -8.29 -2.43 3.96
CA GLN A 64 -9.15 -3.62 4.05
C GLN A 64 -9.52 -3.94 5.52
N TYR A 65 -8.59 -3.75 6.45
CA TYR A 65 -8.90 -3.84 7.88
C TYR A 65 -9.93 -2.79 8.31
N LEU A 66 -9.80 -1.54 7.85
CA LEU A 66 -10.80 -0.49 8.11
C LEU A 66 -12.18 -0.88 7.57
N ARG A 67 -12.23 -1.42 6.32
CA ARG A 67 -13.45 -1.94 5.69
C ARG A 67 -14.13 -2.99 6.58
N HIS A 68 -13.34 -3.94 7.09
CA HIS A 68 -13.83 -4.99 7.98
C HIS A 68 -14.32 -4.44 9.34
N ALA A 69 -13.56 -3.53 9.94
CA ALA A 69 -13.81 -3.04 11.29
C ALA A 69 -14.89 -1.94 11.38
N ARG A 70 -15.08 -1.14 10.30
CA ARG A 70 -15.94 0.05 10.27
C ARG A 70 -16.96 0.06 9.12
N GLY A 71 -16.88 -0.90 8.22
CA GLY A 71 -17.80 -1.02 7.09
C GLY A 71 -17.32 -0.36 5.80
N GLU A 72 -18.10 -0.58 4.75
CA GLU A 72 -17.80 -0.13 3.38
C GLU A 72 -17.72 1.39 3.25
N GLU A 73 -18.60 2.11 3.97
CA GLU A 73 -18.65 3.58 3.91
C GLU A 73 -17.33 4.21 4.39
N ALA A 74 -16.82 3.78 5.55
CA ALA A 74 -15.55 4.27 6.09
C ALA A 74 -14.36 3.95 5.18
N TYR A 75 -14.37 2.79 4.53
CA TYR A 75 -13.39 2.41 3.52
C TYR A 75 -13.46 3.34 2.30
N ALA A 76 -14.65 3.51 1.73
CA ALA A 76 -14.86 4.34 0.55
C ALA A 76 -14.46 5.81 0.79
N GLU A 77 -14.87 6.39 1.92
CA GLU A 77 -14.47 7.74 2.33
C GLU A 77 -12.94 7.88 2.41
N ARG A 78 -12.26 6.89 2.99
CA ARG A 78 -10.79 6.93 3.13
C ARG A 78 -10.09 6.81 1.78
N VAL A 79 -10.55 5.91 0.92
CA VAL A 79 -10.01 5.77 -0.45
C VAL A 79 -10.20 7.06 -1.23
N GLU A 80 -11.36 7.70 -1.13
CA GLU A 80 -11.63 8.96 -1.83
C GLU A 80 -10.77 10.11 -1.29
N MET A 81 -10.58 10.18 0.02
CA MET A 81 -9.65 11.15 0.63
C MET A 81 -8.22 10.99 0.09
N TYR A 82 -7.74 9.74 -0.05
CA TYR A 82 -6.42 9.47 -0.65
C TYR A 82 -6.40 9.83 -2.13
N ARG A 83 -7.47 9.53 -2.88
CA ARG A 83 -7.61 9.89 -4.29
C ARG A 83 -7.47 11.40 -4.50
N GLU A 84 -8.19 12.21 -3.75
CA GLU A 84 -8.12 13.66 -3.83
C GLU A 84 -6.72 14.20 -3.44
N LYS A 85 -6.16 13.69 -2.34
CA LYS A 85 -4.83 14.09 -1.87
C LYS A 85 -3.74 13.76 -2.90
N THR A 86 -3.86 12.63 -3.59
CA THR A 86 -2.83 12.15 -4.52
C THR A 86 -3.01 12.60 -5.96
N ARG A 87 -4.09 13.32 -6.27
CA ARG A 87 -4.46 13.75 -7.63
C ARG A 87 -3.36 14.50 -8.38
N ARG A 88 -2.53 15.26 -7.66
CA ARG A 88 -1.44 16.09 -8.21
C ARG A 88 -0.06 15.63 -7.80
N ILE A 89 0.02 14.49 -7.12
CA ILE A 89 1.29 13.90 -6.68
C ILE A 89 1.98 13.25 -7.88
N ARG A 90 3.31 13.34 -7.91
CA ARG A 90 4.15 12.72 -8.94
C ARG A 90 3.82 11.25 -9.16
N PRO A 91 4.12 10.71 -10.36
CA PRO A 91 4.03 9.29 -10.63
C PRO A 91 4.80 8.45 -9.60
N ILE A 92 4.30 7.25 -9.34
CA ILE A 92 5.03 6.25 -8.54
C ILE A 92 6.25 5.77 -9.31
N TRP A 93 6.11 5.66 -10.64
CA TRP A 93 7.15 5.12 -11.51
C TRP A 93 8.42 5.96 -11.47
N GLY A 94 9.49 5.37 -10.91
CA GLY A 94 10.80 5.99 -10.87
C GLY A 94 10.95 7.18 -9.91
N ILE A 95 10.02 7.37 -8.98
CA ILE A 95 10.14 8.46 -8.01
C ILE A 95 11.38 8.27 -7.12
N ASP A 96 12.15 9.33 -6.94
CA ASP A 96 13.25 9.31 -5.97
C ASP A 96 12.69 9.18 -4.54
N ARG A 97 13.22 8.24 -3.76
CA ARG A 97 12.82 8.07 -2.34
C ARG A 97 13.09 9.31 -1.49
N ALA A 98 14.05 10.14 -1.89
CA ALA A 98 14.35 11.41 -1.25
C ALA A 98 13.40 12.55 -1.65
N ASP A 99 12.54 12.35 -2.65
CA ASP A 99 11.55 13.35 -3.04
C ASP A 99 10.53 13.57 -1.92
N ARG A 100 10.16 14.84 -1.68
CA ARG A 100 9.17 15.21 -0.66
C ARG A 100 7.80 14.55 -0.85
N GLU A 101 7.46 14.17 -2.08
CA GLU A 101 6.19 13.53 -2.43
C GLU A 101 6.28 12.00 -2.40
N ALA A 102 7.50 11.43 -2.24
CA ALA A 102 7.72 9.99 -2.29
C ALA A 102 6.85 9.22 -1.28
N HIS A 103 6.75 9.70 -0.05
CA HIS A 103 5.89 9.06 0.95
C HIS A 103 4.44 8.99 0.45
N THR A 104 3.85 10.11 0.03
CA THR A 104 2.46 10.14 -0.44
C THR A 104 2.25 9.29 -1.70
N ALA A 105 3.23 9.27 -2.61
CA ALA A 105 3.17 8.46 -3.82
C ALA A 105 3.23 6.96 -3.52
N LEU A 106 4.19 6.55 -2.70
CA LEU A 106 4.45 5.13 -2.44
C LEU A 106 3.46 4.48 -1.46
N TYR A 107 2.83 5.26 -0.59
CA TYR A 107 1.85 4.79 0.39
C TYR A 107 0.41 4.96 -0.13
N GLU A 108 -0.02 6.21 -0.30
CA GLU A 108 -1.42 6.53 -0.50
C GLU A 108 -1.84 6.38 -1.98
N LYS A 109 -1.03 6.91 -2.93
CA LYS A 109 -1.36 6.80 -4.36
C LYS A 109 -1.35 5.35 -4.84
N GLY A 110 -0.39 4.55 -4.39
CA GLY A 110 -0.34 3.13 -4.75
C GLY A 110 -1.48 2.32 -4.10
N SER A 111 -1.90 2.65 -2.87
CA SER A 111 -3.08 1.99 -2.26
C SER A 111 -4.38 2.33 -2.99
N VAL A 112 -4.53 3.55 -3.55
CA VAL A 112 -5.64 3.91 -4.44
C VAL A 112 -5.60 3.10 -5.74
N LEU A 113 -4.41 2.91 -6.34
CA LEU A 113 -4.26 2.04 -7.50
C LEU A 113 -4.73 0.61 -7.21
N LEU A 114 -4.39 0.06 -6.04
CA LEU A 114 -4.83 -1.28 -5.63
C LEU A 114 -6.34 -1.35 -5.39
N ALA A 115 -6.94 -0.30 -4.80
CA ALA A 115 -8.39 -0.20 -4.63
C ALA A 115 -9.12 -0.14 -6.00
N ASP A 116 -8.59 0.62 -6.95
CA ASP A 116 -9.13 0.69 -8.31
C ASP A 116 -8.99 -0.65 -9.05
N LEU A 117 -7.86 -1.35 -8.85
CA LEU A 117 -7.64 -2.68 -9.43
C LEU A 117 -8.64 -3.70 -8.87
N LEU A 118 -8.88 -3.68 -7.56
CA LEU A 118 -9.89 -4.53 -6.92
C LEU A 118 -11.26 -4.35 -7.56
N VAL A 119 -11.70 -3.11 -7.77
CA VAL A 119 -12.99 -2.81 -8.45
C VAL A 119 -12.98 -3.30 -9.89
N ARG A 120 -11.85 -3.14 -10.60
CA ARG A 120 -11.70 -3.48 -12.01
C ARG A 120 -11.77 -4.98 -12.29
N VAL A 121 -11.12 -5.80 -11.45
CA VAL A 121 -10.99 -7.25 -11.71
C VAL A 121 -11.93 -8.09 -10.86
N GLY A 122 -12.53 -7.53 -9.81
CA GLY A 122 -13.37 -8.22 -8.84
C GLY A 122 -12.56 -8.82 -7.68
N GLU A 123 -13.28 -9.14 -6.59
CA GLU A 123 -12.64 -9.56 -5.32
C GLU A 123 -11.85 -10.86 -5.47
N GLU A 124 -12.45 -11.92 -6.01
CA GLU A 124 -11.82 -13.25 -6.10
C GLU A 124 -10.53 -13.21 -6.94
N PRO A 125 -10.53 -12.73 -8.22
CA PRO A 125 -9.28 -12.62 -9.00
C PRO A 125 -8.24 -11.72 -8.35
N PHE A 126 -8.67 -10.63 -7.70
CA PHE A 126 -7.76 -9.70 -7.05
C PHE A 126 -7.01 -10.34 -5.87
N PHE A 127 -7.73 -10.97 -4.94
CA PHE A 127 -7.09 -11.60 -3.78
C PHE A 127 -6.27 -12.83 -4.15
N ASP A 128 -6.68 -13.59 -5.16
CA ASP A 128 -5.87 -14.67 -5.73
C ASP A 128 -4.54 -14.13 -6.32
N PHE A 129 -4.60 -13.00 -6.99
CA PHE A 129 -3.41 -12.31 -7.49
C PHE A 129 -2.51 -11.85 -6.35
N LEU A 130 -3.03 -11.20 -5.29
CA LEU A 130 -2.24 -10.81 -4.13
C LEU A 130 -1.56 -12.00 -3.46
N ALA A 131 -2.28 -13.11 -3.30
CA ALA A 131 -1.71 -14.35 -2.78
C ALA A 131 -0.58 -14.91 -3.69
N ALA A 132 -0.70 -14.74 -5.00
CA ALA A 132 0.36 -15.11 -5.94
C ALA A 132 1.60 -14.21 -5.81
N VAL A 133 1.40 -12.88 -5.62
CA VAL A 133 2.51 -11.92 -5.36
C VAL A 133 3.30 -12.34 -4.12
N ILE A 134 2.61 -12.69 -3.02
CA ILE A 134 3.25 -13.14 -1.78
C ILE A 134 4.02 -14.45 -2.00
N ARG A 135 3.38 -15.45 -2.63
CA ARG A 135 4.01 -16.76 -2.88
C ARG A 135 5.24 -16.67 -3.78
N ALA A 136 5.17 -15.82 -4.81
CA ALA A 136 6.29 -15.58 -5.73
C ALA A 136 7.38 -14.69 -5.12
N ARG A 137 7.15 -14.09 -3.94
CA ARG A 137 8.09 -13.20 -3.25
C ARG A 137 8.54 -12.04 -4.15
N ILE A 138 7.59 -11.44 -4.87
CA ILE A 138 7.85 -10.34 -5.80
C ILE A 138 8.56 -9.18 -5.07
N ALA A 139 9.66 -8.69 -5.66
CA ALA A 139 10.51 -7.67 -5.06
C ALA A 139 10.71 -6.42 -5.95
N ASP A 140 10.25 -6.45 -7.19
CA ASP A 140 10.37 -5.33 -8.11
C ASP A 140 9.15 -5.20 -9.02
N THR A 141 8.97 -4.02 -9.58
CA THR A 141 7.80 -3.68 -10.41
C THR A 141 7.75 -4.43 -11.74
N PRO A 142 8.86 -4.67 -12.47
CA PRO A 142 8.82 -5.52 -13.65
C PRO A 142 8.27 -6.92 -13.36
N ALA A 143 8.80 -7.62 -12.36
CA ALA A 143 8.32 -8.95 -11.97
C ALA A 143 6.84 -8.91 -11.51
N PHE A 144 6.41 -7.84 -10.85
CA PHE A 144 5.01 -7.63 -10.51
C PHE A 144 4.11 -7.51 -11.75
N LEU A 145 4.53 -6.74 -12.76
CA LEU A 145 3.79 -6.58 -14.00
C LEU A 145 3.73 -7.89 -14.82
N ASP A 146 4.81 -8.66 -14.86
CA ASP A 146 4.84 -9.97 -15.53
C ASP A 146 3.87 -10.96 -14.85
N LEU A 147 3.83 -10.95 -13.52
CA LEU A 147 2.86 -11.75 -12.78
C LEU A 147 1.43 -11.27 -13.00
N ALA A 148 1.20 -9.95 -13.07
CA ALA A 148 -0.11 -9.37 -13.37
C ALA A 148 -0.59 -9.78 -14.78
N GLU A 149 0.30 -9.78 -15.79
CA GLU A 149 -0.03 -10.28 -17.12
C GLU A 149 -0.49 -11.74 -17.08
N THR A 150 0.26 -12.58 -16.37
CA THR A 150 -0.02 -14.02 -16.24
C THR A 150 -1.34 -14.30 -15.52
N ARG A 151 -1.68 -13.51 -14.50
CA ARG A 151 -2.83 -13.77 -13.61
C ARG A 151 -4.09 -12.99 -13.97
N LEU A 152 -3.93 -11.76 -14.47
CA LEU A 152 -5.02 -10.84 -14.74
C LEU A 152 -5.16 -10.49 -16.22
N GLY A 153 -4.20 -10.91 -17.05
CA GLY A 153 -4.16 -10.65 -18.49
C GLY A 153 -3.47 -9.35 -18.86
N LEU A 154 -3.08 -9.26 -20.13
CA LEU A 154 -2.29 -8.15 -20.71
C LEU A 154 -2.99 -6.78 -20.55
N GLU A 155 -4.31 -6.74 -20.66
CA GLU A 155 -5.08 -5.50 -20.52
C GLU A 155 -4.91 -4.89 -19.12
N ASN A 156 -5.05 -5.72 -18.08
CA ASN A 156 -4.90 -5.27 -16.69
C ASN A 156 -3.43 -4.93 -16.36
N ARG A 157 -2.48 -5.71 -16.86
CA ARG A 157 -1.05 -5.40 -16.79
C ARG A 157 -0.74 -4.01 -17.36
N ASN A 158 -1.23 -3.70 -18.56
CA ASN A 158 -1.02 -2.41 -19.20
C ASN A 158 -1.71 -1.27 -18.45
N TRP A 159 -2.91 -1.50 -17.94
CA TRP A 159 -3.63 -0.54 -17.11
C TRP A 159 -2.85 -0.21 -15.83
N ILE A 160 -2.31 -1.21 -15.12
CA ILE A 160 -1.48 -1.01 -13.92
C ILE A 160 -0.25 -0.17 -14.27
N GLU A 161 0.49 -0.53 -15.33
CA GLU A 161 1.69 0.20 -15.74
C GLU A 161 1.39 1.67 -16.07
N GLN A 162 0.29 1.92 -16.79
CA GLN A 162 -0.15 3.28 -17.10
C GLN A 162 -0.46 4.07 -15.81
N ARG A 163 -1.15 3.46 -14.86
CA ARG A 163 -1.49 4.09 -13.58
C ARG A 163 -0.25 4.39 -12.73
N LEU A 164 0.76 3.54 -12.75
CA LEU A 164 2.04 3.80 -12.06
C LEU A 164 2.79 5.00 -12.67
N LYS A 165 2.58 5.27 -13.96
CA LYS A 165 3.23 6.35 -14.73
C LYS A 165 2.45 7.67 -14.73
N GLN A 166 1.28 7.71 -14.16
CA GLN A 166 0.44 8.90 -13.98
C GLN A 166 0.64 9.49 -12.58
#